data_38b84f4667ca3152f77f7ef7f94cbc30
#
_entry.id   38b84f4667ca3152f77f7ef7f94cbc30
#
_cell.length_a   1.000
_cell.length_b   1.000
_cell.length_c   1.000
_cell.angle_alpha   90.00
_cell.angle_beta   90.00
_cell.angle_gamma   90.00
#
_symmetry.space_group_name_H-M   'P 1'
#
loop_
_entity.id
_entity.type
_entity.pdbx_description
1 polymer ?
#
loop_
_entity_poly.entity_id
_entity_poly.type
_entity_poly.pdbx_seq_one_letter_code
_entity_poly.pdbx_strand_id
1 'polypeptide(L)'
;MIKISKGLDLPISGTPICEVEDQLVRSIGILGSDYPNLKPKMHVNIGDTVRAGDILFEDKKNAGVAICTPVSGEITDINRGEKRKLLSIEIEVNNSLESQQFSEKNSLDLLIKSGCFSYFKTRPFNRIPKINSKPNVIFINCCDSNPLAINPQTIIGLEDDLFQ
;
A
#
# COMPACT_ATOMS: atom_id res chain seq x y z
N MET A 1 12.55 12.34 -34.11
CA MET A 1 13.01 12.35 -32.72
C MET A 1 12.74 13.75 -32.16
N ILE A 2 11.89 13.91 -31.14
CA ILE A 2 11.59 15.20 -30.52
C ILE A 2 12.75 15.52 -29.57
N LYS A 3 13.46 16.63 -29.81
CA LYS A 3 14.54 17.08 -28.94
C LYS A 3 13.99 18.12 -27.96
N ILE A 4 13.89 17.78 -26.69
CA ILE A 4 13.50 18.70 -25.63
C ILE A 4 14.73 19.46 -25.19
N SER A 5 14.75 20.78 -25.36
CA SER A 5 15.89 21.65 -25.04
C SER A 5 15.72 22.44 -23.74
N LYS A 6 14.51 22.49 -23.18
CA LYS A 6 14.20 23.12 -21.88
C LYS A 6 13.21 22.26 -21.12
N GLY A 7 13.48 22.05 -19.83
CA GLY A 7 12.51 21.54 -18.85
C GLY A 7 11.58 22.65 -18.37
N LEU A 8 10.52 22.27 -17.68
CA LEU A 8 9.64 23.19 -16.94
C LEU A 8 10.13 23.18 -15.48
N ASP A 9 10.89 24.21 -15.12
CA ASP A 9 11.29 24.41 -13.73
C ASP A 9 10.26 25.30 -13.05
N LEU A 10 9.73 24.86 -11.93
CA LEU A 10 8.91 25.70 -11.08
C LEU A 10 9.85 26.58 -10.25
N PRO A 11 9.69 27.93 -10.26
CA PRO A 11 10.56 28.83 -9.52
C PRO A 11 10.22 28.85 -8.01
N ILE A 12 10.16 27.67 -7.43
CA ILE A 12 9.90 27.45 -6.01
C ILE A 12 11.19 26.91 -5.44
N SER A 13 11.77 27.64 -4.49
CA SER A 13 12.95 27.20 -3.74
C SER A 13 12.58 26.97 -2.28
N GLY A 14 13.12 25.93 -1.69
CA GLY A 14 12.95 25.60 -0.28
C GLY A 14 13.83 24.43 0.06
N THR A 15 14.32 24.40 1.30
CA THR A 15 15.02 23.23 1.85
C THR A 15 14.10 22.62 2.88
N PRO A 16 13.77 21.33 2.80
CA PRO A 16 12.97 20.68 3.83
C PRO A 16 13.73 20.69 5.15
N ILE A 17 13.02 20.86 6.24
CA ILE A 17 13.56 20.66 7.58
C ILE A 17 13.64 19.14 7.77
N CYS A 18 14.89 18.63 7.94
CA CYS A 18 15.14 17.20 8.10
C CYS A 18 15.12 16.82 9.58
N GLU A 19 14.00 17.06 10.25
CA GLU A 19 13.76 16.61 11.62
C GLU A 19 12.79 15.45 11.57
N VAL A 20 13.15 14.35 12.23
CA VAL A 20 12.27 13.18 12.37
C VAL A 20 11.40 13.39 13.60
N GLU A 21 10.10 13.44 13.41
CA GLU A 21 9.12 13.50 14.48
C GLU A 21 8.39 12.17 14.60
N ASP A 22 8.44 11.57 15.80
CA ASP A 22 7.63 10.38 16.09
C ASP A 22 6.21 10.79 16.44
N GLN A 23 5.25 10.32 15.64
CA GLN A 23 3.83 10.53 15.91
C GLN A 23 3.14 9.22 16.28
N LEU A 24 2.45 9.23 17.42
CA LEU A 24 1.63 8.10 17.83
C LEU A 24 0.35 8.05 16.99
N VAL A 25 0.26 7.05 16.10
CA VAL A 25 -0.93 6.77 15.32
C VAL A 25 -1.91 5.96 16.16
N ARG A 26 -3.11 6.51 16.39
CA ARG A 26 -4.17 5.84 17.18
C ARG A 26 -5.13 5.02 16.32
N SER A 27 -5.37 5.47 15.10
CA SER A 27 -6.26 4.79 14.16
C SER A 27 -5.79 4.97 12.73
N ILE A 28 -6.09 4.00 11.89
CA ILE A 28 -5.85 4.06 10.45
C ILE A 28 -7.11 3.71 9.66
N GLY A 29 -7.19 4.17 8.43
CA GLY A 29 -8.27 3.84 7.49
C GLY A 29 -7.73 3.20 6.22
N ILE A 30 -8.25 2.03 5.85
CA ILE A 30 -8.01 1.42 4.55
C ILE A 30 -9.11 1.87 3.60
N LEU A 31 -8.74 2.66 2.59
CA LEU A 31 -9.71 3.26 1.68
C LEU A 31 -10.04 2.34 0.50
N GLY A 32 -11.33 2.15 0.25
CA GLY A 32 -11.79 1.39 -0.91
C GLY A 32 -11.45 2.05 -2.27
N SER A 33 -11.21 3.37 -2.29
CA SER A 33 -10.77 4.12 -3.47
C SER A 33 -9.37 3.75 -3.96
N ASP A 34 -8.50 3.27 -3.08
CA ASP A 34 -7.11 2.91 -3.41
C ASP A 34 -7.03 1.60 -4.21
N TYR A 35 -8.15 0.87 -4.26
CA TYR A 35 -8.28 -0.40 -4.98
C TYR A 35 -9.32 -0.30 -6.10
N PRO A 36 -9.07 0.48 -7.16
CA PRO A 36 -10.03 0.68 -8.24
C PRO A 36 -10.36 -0.64 -8.95
N ASN A 37 -11.65 -0.84 -9.25
CA ASN A 37 -12.19 -2.03 -9.91
C ASN A 37 -12.17 -3.34 -9.10
N LEU A 38 -11.68 -3.33 -7.87
CA LEU A 38 -11.74 -4.47 -6.95
C LEU A 38 -13.16 -4.65 -6.43
N LYS A 39 -13.63 -5.91 -6.34
CA LYS A 39 -14.89 -6.28 -5.69
C LYS A 39 -14.56 -6.98 -4.35
N PRO A 40 -14.66 -6.28 -3.21
CA PRO A 40 -14.24 -6.84 -1.93
C PRO A 40 -15.14 -8.00 -1.47
N LYS A 41 -14.51 -9.09 -1.08
CA LYS A 41 -15.06 -10.16 -0.25
C LYS A 41 -14.44 -10.00 1.12
N MET A 42 -15.21 -9.50 2.07
CA MET A 42 -14.73 -9.24 3.43
C MET A 42 -14.39 -10.54 4.15
N HIS A 43 -13.32 -10.50 4.93
CA HIS A 43 -12.89 -11.57 5.85
C HIS A 43 -12.98 -11.12 7.31
N VAL A 44 -13.29 -9.86 7.57
CA VAL A 44 -13.40 -9.27 8.89
C VAL A 44 -14.76 -8.61 9.11
N ASN A 45 -15.15 -8.47 10.36
CA ASN A 45 -16.33 -7.76 10.84
C ASN A 45 -15.91 -6.67 11.83
N ILE A 46 -16.83 -5.77 12.14
CA ILE A 46 -16.64 -4.78 13.21
C ILE A 46 -16.49 -5.51 14.55
N GLY A 47 -15.51 -5.12 15.35
CA GLY A 47 -15.14 -5.73 16.62
C GLY A 47 -14.12 -6.87 16.50
N ASP A 48 -13.73 -7.28 15.29
CA ASP A 48 -12.68 -8.30 15.13
C ASP A 48 -11.31 -7.71 15.46
N THR A 49 -10.50 -8.48 16.20
CA THR A 49 -9.09 -8.16 16.44
C THR A 49 -8.24 -8.73 15.32
N VAL A 50 -7.37 -7.91 14.76
CA VAL A 50 -6.49 -8.26 13.65
C VAL A 50 -5.03 -7.97 13.97
N ARG A 51 -4.12 -8.76 13.42
CA ARG A 51 -2.67 -8.53 13.50
C ARG A 51 -2.18 -7.95 12.17
N ALA A 52 -1.14 -7.15 12.22
CA ALA A 52 -0.48 -6.69 11.00
C ALA A 52 -0.17 -7.87 10.06
N GLY A 53 -0.63 -7.80 8.82
CA GLY A 53 -0.56 -8.89 7.85
C GLY A 53 -1.81 -9.78 7.74
N ASP A 54 -2.78 -9.68 8.64
CA ASP A 54 -4.04 -10.42 8.51
C ASP A 54 -4.89 -9.88 7.36
N ILE A 55 -5.63 -10.77 6.68
CA ILE A 55 -6.42 -10.42 5.49
C ILE A 55 -7.70 -9.70 5.90
N LEU A 56 -7.89 -8.49 5.39
CA LEU A 56 -9.14 -7.72 5.56
C LEU A 56 -10.19 -8.11 4.51
N PHE A 57 -9.79 -8.19 3.26
CA PHE A 57 -10.67 -8.59 2.16
C PHE A 57 -9.88 -9.11 0.96
N GLU A 58 -10.54 -9.87 0.12
CA GLU A 58 -10.04 -10.39 -1.16
C GLU A 58 -10.81 -9.82 -2.34
N ASP A 59 -10.20 -9.84 -3.54
CA ASP A 59 -10.92 -9.54 -4.77
C ASP A 59 -11.74 -10.73 -5.27
N LYS A 60 -13.06 -10.61 -5.28
CA LYS A 60 -13.96 -11.63 -5.83
C LYS A 60 -13.69 -11.97 -7.30
N LYS A 61 -13.11 -11.05 -8.08
CA LYS A 61 -12.84 -11.23 -9.50
C LYS A 61 -11.46 -11.81 -9.78
N ASN A 62 -10.55 -11.69 -8.84
CA ASN A 62 -9.17 -12.15 -8.94
C ASN A 62 -8.84 -12.92 -7.65
N ALA A 63 -9.39 -14.13 -7.54
CA ALA A 63 -9.26 -14.96 -6.35
C ALA A 63 -7.80 -15.13 -5.94
N GLY A 64 -7.53 -14.95 -4.64
CA GLY A 64 -6.21 -14.97 -4.05
C GLY A 64 -5.51 -13.61 -3.96
N VAL A 65 -6.03 -12.57 -4.62
CA VAL A 65 -5.55 -11.20 -4.37
C VAL A 65 -6.16 -10.71 -3.08
N ALA A 66 -5.36 -10.71 -2.02
CA ALA A 66 -5.74 -10.26 -0.70
C ALA A 66 -5.22 -8.86 -0.39
N ILE A 67 -5.97 -8.12 0.41
CA ILE A 67 -5.57 -6.86 1.01
C ILE A 67 -5.46 -7.10 2.51
N CYS A 68 -4.25 -6.91 3.04
CA CYS A 68 -3.94 -7.13 4.44
C CYS A 68 -3.89 -5.82 5.21
N THR A 69 -4.07 -5.91 6.53
CA THR A 69 -3.87 -4.76 7.42
C THR A 69 -2.39 -4.47 7.62
N PRO A 70 -1.94 -3.21 7.57
CA PRO A 70 -0.56 -2.83 7.88
C PRO A 70 -0.29 -2.72 9.38
N VAL A 71 -1.32 -2.72 10.22
CA VAL A 71 -1.22 -2.57 11.68
C VAL A 71 -2.01 -3.65 12.40
N SER A 72 -1.64 -3.90 13.65
CA SER A 72 -2.42 -4.71 14.57
C SER A 72 -3.42 -3.82 15.32
N GLY A 73 -4.64 -4.33 15.56
CA GLY A 73 -5.66 -3.54 16.20
C GLY A 73 -7.05 -4.19 16.19
N GLU A 74 -8.07 -3.37 16.44
CA GLU A 74 -9.47 -3.76 16.38
C GLU A 74 -10.19 -3.03 15.25
N ILE A 75 -11.02 -3.74 14.50
CA ILE A 75 -11.86 -3.15 13.44
C ILE A 75 -12.98 -2.36 14.11
N THR A 76 -12.91 -1.04 14.05
CA THR A 76 -13.90 -0.16 14.67
C THR A 76 -15.07 0.14 13.76
N ASP A 77 -14.84 0.24 12.44
CA ASP A 77 -15.91 0.49 11.49
C ASP A 77 -15.60 -0.08 10.08
N ILE A 78 -16.67 -0.39 9.33
CA ILE A 78 -16.63 -0.79 7.92
C ILE A 78 -17.65 0.06 7.16
N ASN A 79 -17.18 1.18 6.64
CA ASN A 79 -18.01 2.16 5.96
C ASN A 79 -18.36 1.71 4.54
N ARG A 80 -19.63 1.77 4.21
CA ARG A 80 -20.15 1.42 2.88
C ARG A 80 -21.00 2.53 2.31
N GLY A 81 -20.79 2.83 1.05
CA GLY A 81 -21.58 3.79 0.28
C GLY A 81 -22.70 3.13 -0.53
N GLU A 82 -23.17 3.89 -1.52
CA GLU A 82 -24.18 3.41 -2.46
C GLU A 82 -23.79 2.08 -3.10
N LYS A 83 -24.80 1.22 -3.35
CA LYS A 83 -24.64 -0.11 -3.94
C LYS A 83 -23.63 -0.99 -3.18
N ARG A 84 -23.48 -0.77 -1.87
CA ARG A 84 -22.56 -1.49 -0.97
C ARG A 84 -21.07 -1.34 -1.34
N LYS A 85 -20.70 -0.24 -2.01
CA LYS A 85 -19.31 0.08 -2.31
C LYS A 85 -18.55 0.26 -1.00
N LEU A 86 -17.40 -0.40 -0.86
CA LEU A 86 -16.50 -0.18 0.27
C LEU A 86 -15.96 1.25 0.19
N LEU A 87 -16.14 2.03 1.26
CA LEU A 87 -15.56 3.36 1.43
C LEU A 87 -14.28 3.27 2.24
N SER A 88 -14.37 2.77 3.47
CA SER A 88 -13.21 2.57 4.35
C SER A 88 -13.42 1.40 5.31
N ILE A 89 -12.30 0.90 5.84
CA ILE A 89 -12.24 0.05 7.02
C ILE A 89 -11.40 0.82 8.03
N GLU A 90 -11.94 1.07 9.21
CA GLU A 90 -11.26 1.78 10.28
C GLU A 90 -10.73 0.79 11.31
N ILE A 91 -9.49 1.01 11.74
CA ILE A 91 -8.77 0.13 12.66
C ILE A 91 -8.19 0.99 13.77
N GLU A 92 -8.58 0.72 15.02
CA GLU A 92 -7.93 1.29 16.19
C GLU A 92 -6.65 0.50 16.48
N VAL A 93 -5.51 1.21 16.48
CA VAL A 93 -4.19 0.59 16.53
C VAL A 93 -3.89 0.06 17.92
N ASN A 94 -3.45 -1.19 18.01
CA ASN A 94 -2.97 -1.82 19.22
C ASN A 94 -1.57 -2.39 19.01
N ASN A 95 -0.56 -1.65 19.43
CA ASN A 95 0.86 -2.02 19.27
C ASN A 95 1.30 -3.20 20.16
N SER A 96 0.43 -3.73 21.03
CA SER A 96 0.75 -4.89 21.87
C SER A 96 0.58 -6.23 21.16
N LEU A 97 -0.07 -6.23 19.98
CA LEU A 97 -0.29 -7.43 19.20
C LEU A 97 0.90 -7.69 18.26
N GLU A 98 1.30 -8.96 18.20
CA GLU A 98 2.33 -9.40 17.26
C GLU A 98 1.84 -9.34 15.82
N SER A 99 2.78 -9.15 14.88
CA SER A 99 2.49 -9.21 13.44
C SER A 99 2.41 -10.64 12.94
N GLN A 100 1.67 -10.85 11.84
CA GLN A 100 1.64 -12.12 11.12
C GLN A 100 3.03 -12.47 10.59
N GLN A 101 3.50 -13.70 10.86
CA GLN A 101 4.76 -14.18 10.33
C GLN A 101 4.51 -15.00 9.06
N PHE A 102 5.26 -14.72 8.01
CA PHE A 102 5.19 -15.42 6.73
C PHE A 102 6.45 -16.28 6.56
N SER A 103 6.28 -17.55 6.21
CA SER A 103 7.38 -18.51 6.07
C SER A 103 7.42 -19.22 4.70
N GLU A 104 6.76 -18.64 3.70
CA GLU A 104 6.69 -19.19 2.36
C GLU A 104 8.06 -19.17 1.68
N LYS A 105 8.45 -20.33 1.11
CA LYS A 105 9.70 -20.46 0.35
C LYS A 105 9.62 -19.90 -1.06
N ASN A 106 8.41 -19.87 -1.64
CA ASN A 106 8.16 -19.34 -2.96
C ASN A 106 7.86 -17.84 -2.86
N SER A 107 8.61 -17.01 -3.57
CA SER A 107 8.46 -15.55 -3.55
C SER A 107 7.07 -15.10 -4.02
N LEU A 108 6.46 -15.79 -5.00
CA LEU A 108 5.12 -15.45 -5.47
C LEU A 108 4.07 -15.74 -4.40
N ASP A 109 4.15 -16.89 -3.73
CA ASP A 109 3.24 -17.27 -2.66
C ASP A 109 3.37 -16.32 -1.46
N LEU A 110 4.60 -15.89 -1.16
CA LEU A 110 4.87 -14.88 -0.14
C LEU A 110 4.20 -13.56 -0.48
N LEU A 111 4.38 -13.04 -1.70
CA LEU A 111 3.74 -11.80 -2.16
C LEU A 111 2.21 -11.86 -2.11
N ILE A 112 1.64 -13.02 -2.46
CA ILE A 112 0.18 -13.22 -2.43
C ILE A 112 -0.33 -13.21 -0.98
N LYS A 113 0.28 -14.01 -0.10
CA LYS A 113 -0.19 -14.17 1.28
C LYS A 113 0.03 -12.93 2.14
N SER A 114 1.13 -12.21 1.92
CA SER A 114 1.40 -10.94 2.61
C SER A 114 0.56 -9.76 2.11
N GLY A 115 -0.25 -9.95 1.05
CA GLY A 115 -1.00 -8.86 0.42
C GLY A 115 -0.17 -7.95 -0.48
N CYS A 116 1.15 -8.12 -0.52
CA CYS A 116 2.06 -7.29 -1.32
C CYS A 116 1.80 -7.43 -2.84
N PHE A 117 1.19 -8.52 -3.28
CA PHE A 117 0.81 -8.69 -4.69
C PHE A 117 -0.17 -7.61 -5.16
N SER A 118 -0.96 -7.02 -4.28
CA SER A 118 -1.90 -5.94 -4.60
C SER A 118 -1.24 -4.64 -5.07
N TYR A 119 0.05 -4.45 -4.78
CA TYR A 119 0.81 -3.27 -5.20
C TYR A 119 1.27 -3.34 -6.67
N PHE A 120 1.32 -4.52 -7.28
CA PHE A 120 1.60 -4.63 -8.70
C PHE A 120 0.45 -4.05 -9.53
N LYS A 121 0.80 -3.25 -10.54
CA LYS A 121 -0.17 -2.62 -11.44
C LYS A 121 0.21 -2.88 -12.89
N THR A 122 -0.76 -3.34 -13.68
CA THR A 122 -0.57 -3.54 -15.12
C THR A 122 -0.68 -2.22 -15.87
N ARG A 123 0.09 -2.06 -16.93
CA ARG A 123 -0.06 -0.96 -17.88
C ARG A 123 -0.83 -1.43 -19.11
N PRO A 124 -1.63 -0.57 -19.76
CA PRO A 124 -1.92 0.83 -19.47
C PRO A 124 -3.07 1.05 -18.45
N PHE A 125 -3.78 0.00 -18.02
CA PHE A 125 -5.07 0.14 -17.32
C PHE A 125 -4.97 0.24 -15.79
N ASN A 126 -3.78 0.26 -15.22
CA ASN A 126 -3.52 0.40 -13.77
C ASN A 126 -4.36 -0.57 -12.91
N ARG A 127 -4.44 -1.83 -13.33
CA ARG A 127 -5.18 -2.89 -12.62
C ARG A 127 -4.23 -3.84 -11.94
N ILE A 128 -4.64 -4.42 -10.83
CA ILE A 128 -3.91 -5.53 -10.21
C ILE A 128 -3.85 -6.69 -11.20
N PRO A 129 -2.68 -7.26 -11.50
CA PRO A 129 -2.56 -8.37 -12.44
C PRO A 129 -3.28 -9.63 -11.93
N LYS A 130 -3.63 -10.54 -12.84
CA LYS A 130 -4.07 -11.87 -12.43
C LYS A 130 -2.88 -12.64 -11.88
N ILE A 131 -3.10 -13.43 -10.81
CA ILE A 131 -2.04 -14.21 -10.16
C ILE A 131 -1.28 -15.11 -11.16
N ASN A 132 -2.00 -15.70 -12.10
CA ASN A 132 -1.41 -16.60 -13.10
C ASN A 132 -0.82 -15.88 -14.32
N SER A 133 -0.82 -14.53 -14.35
CA SER A 133 -0.23 -13.78 -15.44
C SER A 133 1.29 -13.76 -15.33
N LYS A 134 1.98 -13.95 -16.48
CA LYS A 134 3.43 -13.81 -16.57
C LYS A 134 3.73 -12.45 -17.19
N PRO A 135 4.39 -11.54 -16.47
CA PRO A 135 4.80 -10.25 -17.02
C PRO A 135 5.98 -10.45 -17.97
N ASN A 136 6.03 -9.69 -19.07
CA ASN A 136 7.20 -9.63 -19.93
C ASN A 136 8.32 -8.78 -19.28
N VAL A 137 7.92 -7.73 -18.58
CA VAL A 137 8.81 -6.78 -17.89
C VAL A 137 8.13 -6.28 -16.62
N ILE A 138 8.92 -6.06 -15.57
CA ILE A 138 8.49 -5.40 -14.34
C ILE A 138 9.29 -4.10 -14.22
N PHE A 139 8.60 -2.98 -14.12
CA PHE A 139 9.20 -1.68 -13.83
C PHE A 139 9.07 -1.40 -12.34
N ILE A 140 10.20 -1.10 -11.70
CA ILE A 140 10.26 -0.69 -10.31
C ILE A 140 10.66 0.78 -10.30
N ASN A 141 9.82 1.65 -9.75
CA ASN A 141 10.13 3.06 -9.55
C ASN A 141 10.45 3.27 -8.07
N CYS A 142 11.70 3.54 -7.77
CA CYS A 142 12.19 3.76 -6.41
C CYS A 142 12.16 5.23 -5.97
N CYS A 143 11.84 6.15 -6.90
CA CYS A 143 11.87 7.59 -6.63
C CYS A 143 10.59 8.24 -7.14
N ASP A 144 10.07 9.22 -6.39
CA ASP A 144 9.05 10.11 -6.91
C ASP A 144 9.73 11.16 -7.82
N SER A 145 9.33 11.19 -9.10
CA SER A 145 9.83 12.16 -10.08
C SER A 145 8.84 13.29 -10.37
N ASN A 146 7.80 13.44 -9.56
CA ASN A 146 6.87 14.55 -9.69
C ASN A 146 7.56 15.88 -9.36
N PRO A 147 7.12 17.00 -9.94
CA PRO A 147 7.59 18.32 -9.51
C PRO A 147 7.39 18.50 -8.02
N LEU A 148 8.38 19.06 -7.34
CA LEU A 148 8.39 19.27 -5.88
C LEU A 148 8.46 17.99 -5.03
N ALA A 149 8.76 16.85 -5.62
CA ALA A 149 9.06 15.64 -4.85
C ALA A 149 10.30 15.85 -3.98
N ILE A 150 10.28 15.27 -2.79
CA ILE A 150 11.42 15.33 -1.87
C ILE A 150 12.62 14.61 -2.50
N ASN A 151 13.81 15.20 -2.37
CA ASN A 151 15.03 14.54 -2.83
C ASN A 151 15.24 13.25 -2.02
N PRO A 152 15.33 12.07 -2.69
CA PRO A 152 15.51 10.79 -2.01
C PRO A 152 16.73 10.78 -1.06
N GLN A 153 17.80 11.49 -1.40
CA GLN A 153 18.98 11.60 -0.53
C GLN A 153 18.67 12.22 0.84
N THR A 154 17.68 13.10 0.90
CA THR A 154 17.23 13.71 2.15
C THR A 154 16.57 12.68 3.07
N ILE A 155 15.83 11.74 2.51
CA ILE A 155 15.14 10.67 3.26
C ILE A 155 16.14 9.58 3.66
N ILE A 156 16.97 9.13 2.71
CA ILE A 156 17.97 8.06 2.93
C ILE A 156 19.05 8.49 3.93
N GLY A 157 19.44 9.78 3.92
CA GLY A 157 20.45 10.31 4.85
C GLY A 157 19.96 10.47 6.29
N LEU A 158 18.66 10.26 6.56
CA LEU A 158 18.09 10.30 7.90
C LEU A 158 18.18 8.96 8.64
N GLU A 159 18.28 7.84 7.91
CA GLU A 159 18.34 6.50 8.50
C GLU A 159 19.30 5.61 7.70
N ASP A 160 20.58 5.60 8.07
CA ASP A 160 21.57 4.69 7.48
C ASP A 160 21.26 3.21 7.73
N ASP A 161 20.37 2.89 8.68
CA ASP A 161 20.03 1.52 9.10
C ASP A 161 18.86 0.89 8.33
N LEU A 162 18.11 1.65 7.52
CA LEU A 162 16.93 1.16 6.80
C LEU A 162 17.23 0.23 5.60
N PHE A 163 18.50 0.11 5.20
CA PHE A 163 18.92 -0.61 4.00
C PHE A 163 20.01 -1.67 4.26
N GLN A 164 20.19 -2.11 5.50
CA GLN A 164 21.08 -3.24 5.83
C GLN A 164 20.37 -4.59 5.75
#